data_4de4271da4abdddccc59f39ca4972bdb
#
_entry.id   4de4271da4abdddccc59f39ca4972bdb
#
_cell.length_a   1.000
_cell.length_b   1.000
_cell.length_c   1.000
_cell.angle_alpha   90.00
_cell.angle_beta   90.00
_cell.angle_gamma   90.00
#
_symmetry.space_group_name_H-M   'P 1'
#
loop_
_entity.id
_entity.type
_entity.pdbx_description
1 polymer ?
#
loop_
_entity_poly.entity_id
_entity_poly.type
_entity_poly.pdbx_seq_one_letter_code
_entity_poly.pdbx_strand_id
1 'polypeptide(L)'
;TGYNRALIAERAHDILTAIAWARDLPDSELVHLAGLDRAGPWAILAAALSEGALTSLVANRSWGFEELEDARHPDFLPGALRLGGMTGITAACAPLALELTDDAPLDPALLSAWRAAGAAPPKVAP
;
A
#
# COMPACT_ATOMS: atom_id res chain seq x y z
N THR A 1 -4.62 24.14 -8.38
CA THR A 1 -5.64 24.45 -7.40
C THR A 1 -5.95 23.24 -6.55
N GLY A 2 -6.41 23.48 -5.34
CA GLY A 2 -6.66 22.44 -4.36
C GLY A 2 -7.81 21.48 -4.67
N TYR A 3 -8.47 21.65 -5.80
CA TYR A 3 -9.62 20.82 -6.15
C TYR A 3 -9.24 19.59 -6.96
N ASN A 4 -8.04 19.54 -7.52
CA ASN A 4 -7.61 18.43 -8.35
C ASN A 4 -6.77 17.45 -7.53
N ARG A 5 -7.43 16.78 -6.62
CA ARG A 5 -6.78 15.66 -5.94
C ARG A 5 -6.53 14.54 -6.94
N ALA A 6 -5.36 13.94 -6.84
CA ALA A 6 -5.08 12.75 -7.63
C ALA A 6 -6.11 11.66 -7.32
N LEU A 7 -6.61 10.99 -8.35
CA LEU A 7 -7.60 9.92 -8.17
C LEU A 7 -7.10 8.84 -7.22
N ILE A 8 -5.83 8.48 -7.32
CA ILE A 8 -5.26 7.45 -6.44
C ILE A 8 -5.30 7.89 -4.97
N ALA A 9 -5.09 9.18 -4.69
CA ALA A 9 -5.16 9.69 -3.33
C ALA A 9 -6.58 9.61 -2.78
N GLU A 10 -7.58 9.92 -3.60
CA GLU A 10 -8.98 9.80 -3.20
C GLU A 10 -9.36 8.36 -2.93
N ARG A 11 -8.92 7.43 -3.79
CA ARG A 11 -9.18 6.00 -3.61
C ARG A 11 -8.51 5.48 -2.36
N ALA A 12 -7.26 5.88 -2.11
CA ALA A 12 -6.57 5.48 -0.89
C ALA A 12 -7.28 6.04 0.35
N HIS A 13 -7.75 7.27 0.30
CA HIS A 13 -8.51 7.87 1.40
C HIS A 13 -9.80 7.09 1.68
N ASP A 14 -10.53 6.72 0.64
CA ASP A 14 -11.75 5.92 0.79
C ASP A 14 -11.46 4.57 1.45
N ILE A 15 -10.37 3.93 1.06
CA ILE A 15 -9.95 2.66 1.65
C ILE A 15 -9.57 2.85 3.12
N LEU A 16 -8.83 3.91 3.45
CA LEU A 16 -8.47 4.22 4.83
C LEU A 16 -9.72 4.43 5.70
N THR A 17 -10.72 5.10 5.17
CA THR A 17 -12.00 5.28 5.87
C THR A 17 -12.67 3.93 6.13
N ALA A 18 -12.67 3.05 5.14
CA ALA A 18 -13.23 1.70 5.29
C ALA A 18 -12.46 0.88 6.32
N ILE A 19 -11.13 0.99 6.35
CA ILE A 19 -10.30 0.29 7.35
C ILE A 19 -10.65 0.78 8.75
N ALA A 20 -10.77 2.08 8.95
CA ALA A 20 -11.13 2.65 10.24
C ALA A 20 -12.51 2.17 10.70
N TRP A 21 -13.46 2.14 9.78
CA TRP A 21 -14.79 1.63 10.07
C TRP A 21 -14.74 0.15 10.46
N ALA A 22 -14.00 -0.66 9.72
CA ALA A 22 -13.90 -2.10 10.00
C ALA A 22 -13.29 -2.37 11.38
N ARG A 23 -12.30 -1.56 11.78
CA ARG A 23 -11.66 -1.71 13.09
C ARG A 23 -12.59 -1.39 14.24
N ASP A 24 -13.56 -0.52 14.02
CA ASP A 24 -14.51 -0.11 15.06
C ASP A 24 -15.70 -1.06 15.20
N LEU A 25 -15.80 -2.07 14.33
CA LEU A 25 -16.87 -3.05 14.43
C LEU A 25 -16.71 -3.89 15.71
N PRO A 26 -17.84 -4.21 16.39
CA PRO A 26 -17.79 -5.11 17.55
C PRO A 26 -17.16 -6.45 17.14
N ASP A 27 -16.31 -6.99 18.01
CA ASP A 27 -15.63 -8.27 17.81
C ASP A 27 -14.62 -8.28 16.65
N SER A 28 -14.27 -7.10 16.13
CA SER A 28 -13.27 -7.00 15.07
C SER A 28 -11.87 -6.98 15.66
N GLU A 29 -11.16 -8.11 15.57
CA GLU A 29 -9.77 -8.21 16.04
C GLU A 29 -8.78 -8.09 14.90
N LEU A 30 -9.16 -8.52 13.69
CA LEU A 30 -8.29 -8.59 12.53
C LEU A 30 -8.92 -7.87 11.35
N VAL A 31 -8.12 -7.11 10.63
CA VAL A 31 -8.55 -6.46 9.39
C VAL A 31 -7.60 -6.86 8.27
N HIS A 32 -8.15 -7.49 7.25
CA HIS A 32 -7.41 -7.91 6.06
C HIS A 32 -7.88 -7.08 4.87
N LEU A 33 -6.95 -6.68 4.03
CA LEU A 33 -7.26 -5.89 2.84
C LEU A 33 -6.80 -6.65 1.60
N ALA A 34 -7.65 -6.67 0.58
CA ALA A 34 -7.30 -7.23 -0.72
C ALA A 34 -7.59 -6.19 -1.80
N GLY A 35 -6.58 -5.88 -2.59
CA GLY A 35 -6.71 -4.99 -3.75
C GLY A 35 -6.36 -5.74 -5.01
N LEU A 36 -7.33 -5.94 -5.88
CA LEU A 36 -7.17 -6.70 -7.11
C LEU A 36 -7.22 -5.78 -8.33
N ASP A 37 -6.47 -6.14 -9.35
CA ASP A 37 -6.41 -5.38 -10.61
C ASP A 37 -6.07 -3.91 -10.33
N ARG A 38 -6.90 -2.99 -10.78
CA ARG A 38 -6.65 -1.55 -10.63
C ARG A 38 -6.63 -1.10 -9.17
N ALA A 39 -7.30 -1.85 -8.30
CA ALA A 39 -7.34 -1.51 -6.88
C ALA A 39 -6.08 -1.93 -6.12
N GLY A 40 -5.22 -2.75 -6.71
CA GLY A 40 -3.99 -3.19 -6.07
C GLY A 40 -3.11 -2.05 -5.60
N PRO A 41 -2.70 -1.13 -6.48
CA PRO A 41 -1.91 0.03 -6.08
C PRO A 41 -2.60 0.93 -5.05
N TRP A 42 -3.92 1.09 -5.16
CA TRP A 42 -4.67 1.87 -4.18
C TRP A 42 -4.59 1.24 -2.79
N ALA A 43 -4.71 -0.10 -2.74
CA ALA A 43 -4.61 -0.84 -1.49
C ALA A 43 -3.21 -0.75 -0.89
N ILE A 44 -2.16 -0.84 -1.72
CA ILE A 44 -0.78 -0.69 -1.25
C ILE A 44 -0.57 0.69 -0.63
N LEU A 45 -1.03 1.74 -1.30
CA LEU A 45 -0.89 3.10 -0.78
C LEU A 45 -1.66 3.27 0.54
N ALA A 46 -2.90 2.80 0.59
CA ALA A 46 -3.70 2.87 1.82
C ALA A 46 -3.02 2.10 2.96
N ALA A 47 -2.47 0.92 2.67
CA ALA A 47 -1.77 0.12 3.67
C ALA A 47 -0.53 0.86 4.20
N ALA A 48 0.23 1.51 3.32
CA ALA A 48 1.40 2.29 3.73
C ALA A 48 1.03 3.44 4.66
N LEU A 49 -0.17 4.00 4.48
CA LEU A 49 -0.64 5.13 5.28
C LEU A 49 -1.45 4.70 6.51
N SER A 50 -1.74 3.42 6.66
CA SER A 50 -2.65 2.94 7.72
C SER A 50 -2.02 2.81 9.10
N GLU A 51 -0.71 2.96 9.20
CA GLU A 51 0.02 2.96 10.48
C GLU A 51 -0.26 1.71 11.34
N GLY A 52 -0.21 0.53 10.72
CA GLY A 52 -0.37 -0.71 11.47
C GLY A 52 -1.81 -1.13 11.72
N ALA A 53 -2.75 -0.49 11.05
CA ALA A 53 -4.18 -0.81 11.22
C ALA A 53 -4.57 -2.15 10.58
N LEU A 54 -3.77 -2.66 9.66
CA LEU A 54 -4.06 -3.90 8.93
C LEU A 54 -3.29 -5.09 9.49
N THR A 55 -3.91 -6.26 9.38
CA THR A 55 -3.27 -7.53 9.71
C THR A 55 -2.55 -8.11 8.49
N SER A 56 -3.16 -8.01 7.32
CA SER A 56 -2.55 -8.49 6.08
C SER A 56 -3.03 -7.70 4.87
N LEU A 57 -2.27 -7.81 3.79
CA LEU A 57 -2.59 -7.19 2.52
C LEU A 57 -2.32 -8.18 1.39
N VAL A 58 -3.29 -8.33 0.49
CA VAL A 58 -3.12 -9.04 -0.76
C VAL A 58 -3.34 -8.03 -1.89
N ALA A 59 -2.36 -7.85 -2.75
CA ALA A 59 -2.45 -6.83 -3.80
C ALA A 59 -1.51 -7.14 -4.97
N ASN A 60 -1.82 -6.55 -6.12
CA ASN A 60 -0.87 -6.53 -7.23
C ASN A 60 -0.17 -5.18 -7.29
N ARG A 61 0.99 -5.14 -7.96
CA ARG A 61 1.80 -3.92 -8.12
C ARG A 61 1.66 -3.32 -9.52
N SER A 62 0.58 -3.62 -10.22
CA SER A 62 0.37 -3.14 -11.59
C SER A 62 -0.02 -1.67 -11.58
N TRP A 63 0.96 -0.81 -11.37
CA TRP A 63 0.76 0.63 -11.38
C TRP A 63 0.52 1.10 -12.80
N GLY A 64 -0.61 1.77 -13.04
CA GLY A 64 -0.86 2.42 -14.31
C GLY A 64 -0.01 3.68 -14.44
N PHE A 65 0.13 4.17 -15.69
CA PHE A 65 0.91 5.37 -15.95
C PHE A 65 0.42 6.57 -15.14
N GLU A 66 -0.91 6.75 -15.08
CA GLU A 66 -1.50 7.87 -14.36
C GLU A 66 -1.21 7.80 -12.86
N GLU A 67 -1.33 6.62 -12.27
CA GLU A 67 -1.03 6.44 -10.85
C GLU A 67 0.44 6.72 -10.55
N LEU A 68 1.35 6.32 -11.44
CA LEU A 68 2.77 6.60 -11.28
C LEU A 68 3.07 8.10 -11.33
N GLU A 69 2.45 8.81 -12.27
CA GLU A 69 2.62 10.26 -12.39
C GLU A 69 2.06 10.98 -11.16
N ASP A 70 0.87 10.61 -10.73
CA ASP A 70 0.25 11.19 -9.54
C ASP A 70 1.11 10.97 -8.30
N ALA A 71 1.65 9.78 -8.13
CA ALA A 71 2.45 9.43 -6.96
C ALA A 71 3.79 10.18 -6.93
N ARG A 72 4.27 10.68 -8.07
CA ARG A 72 5.49 11.47 -8.15
C ARG A 72 5.27 12.96 -7.90
N HIS A 73 4.01 13.39 -7.87
CA HIS A 73 3.71 14.80 -7.66
C HIS A 73 4.17 15.25 -6.27
N PRO A 74 4.85 16.41 -6.17
CA PRO A 74 5.42 16.86 -4.89
C PRO A 74 4.43 16.98 -3.75
N ASP A 75 3.17 17.28 -4.05
CA ASP A 75 2.15 17.52 -3.03
C ASP A 75 1.31 16.28 -2.74
N PHE A 76 1.64 15.14 -3.35
CA PHE A 76 0.80 13.94 -3.28
C PHE A 76 0.99 13.17 -1.98
N LEU A 77 2.23 12.95 -1.57
CA LEU A 77 2.57 12.11 -0.42
C LEU A 77 3.55 12.84 0.50
N PRO A 78 3.59 12.47 1.79
CA PRO A 78 4.66 12.92 2.66
C PRO A 78 6.03 12.61 2.05
N GLY A 79 7.00 13.49 2.27
CA GLY A 79 8.32 13.38 1.65
C GLY A 79 8.99 12.02 1.83
N ALA A 80 8.86 11.42 3.01
CA ALA A 80 9.48 10.13 3.30
C ALA A 80 8.95 9.02 2.38
N LEU A 81 7.65 9.03 2.10
CA LEU A 81 7.05 8.03 1.22
C LEU A 81 7.41 8.25 -0.25
N ARG A 82 7.69 9.49 -0.63
CA ARG A 82 8.07 9.80 -2.01
C ARG A 82 9.51 9.41 -2.35
N LEU A 83 10.40 9.39 -1.36
CA LEU A 83 11.83 9.20 -1.60
C LEU A 83 12.18 7.88 -2.27
N GLY A 84 11.44 6.83 -2.00
CA GLY A 84 11.67 5.52 -2.59
C GLY A 84 10.85 5.22 -3.84
N GLY A 85 10.05 6.18 -4.33
CA GLY A 85 9.15 5.91 -5.45
C GLY A 85 8.14 4.82 -5.11
N MET A 86 7.76 4.03 -6.11
CA MET A 86 6.78 2.96 -5.92
C MET A 86 7.32 1.84 -5.03
N THR A 87 8.60 1.52 -5.17
CA THR A 87 9.25 0.55 -4.29
C THR A 87 9.24 1.05 -2.85
N GLY A 88 9.50 2.34 -2.63
CA GLY A 88 9.45 2.94 -1.31
C GLY A 88 8.07 2.90 -0.68
N ILE A 89 7.03 3.16 -1.48
CA ILE A 89 5.65 3.11 -0.98
C ILE A 89 5.30 1.67 -0.56
N THR A 90 5.67 0.69 -1.37
CA THR A 90 5.45 -0.72 -1.03
C THR A 90 6.26 -1.12 0.20
N ALA A 91 7.51 -0.68 0.28
CA ALA A 91 8.37 -0.95 1.44
C ALA A 91 7.81 -0.34 2.73
N ALA A 92 7.11 0.77 2.64
CA ALA A 92 6.49 1.41 3.80
C ALA A 92 5.37 0.57 4.42
N CYS A 93 4.90 -0.48 3.73
CA CYS A 93 3.95 -1.42 4.30
C CYS A 93 4.58 -2.38 5.31
N ALA A 94 5.92 -2.50 5.34
CA ALA A 94 6.58 -3.41 6.29
C ALA A 94 6.25 -3.00 7.74
N PRO A 95 6.08 -3.96 8.64
CA PRO A 95 6.23 -5.42 8.52
C PRO A 95 4.92 -6.18 8.20
N LEU A 96 3.98 -5.53 7.56
CA LEU A 96 2.68 -6.12 7.25
C LEU A 96 2.82 -7.43 6.47
N ALA A 97 2.01 -8.43 6.80
CA ALA A 97 1.97 -9.67 6.01
C ALA A 97 1.43 -9.32 4.62
N LEU A 98 2.27 -9.41 3.61
CA LEU A 98 1.98 -8.98 2.25
C LEU A 98 2.07 -10.15 1.28
N GLU A 99 1.03 -10.34 0.48
CA GLU A 99 1.04 -11.26 -0.65
C GLU A 99 0.82 -10.47 -1.93
N LEU A 100 1.77 -10.58 -2.86
CA LEU A 100 1.70 -9.91 -4.15
C LEU A 100 1.17 -10.89 -5.19
N THR A 101 0.14 -10.49 -5.91
CA THR A 101 -0.55 -11.37 -6.87
C THR A 101 -0.03 -11.21 -8.29
N ASP A 102 0.90 -10.28 -8.52
CA ASP A 102 1.63 -10.19 -9.77
C ASP A 102 2.86 -11.11 -9.73
N ASP A 103 3.45 -11.38 -10.88
CA ASP A 103 4.60 -12.26 -11.02
C ASP A 103 5.93 -11.49 -11.14
N ALA A 104 5.92 -10.18 -10.87
CA ALA A 104 7.13 -9.38 -10.94
C ALA A 104 8.10 -9.77 -9.81
N PRO A 105 9.41 -9.77 -10.07
CA PRO A 105 10.39 -10.09 -9.04
C PRO A 105 10.34 -9.13 -7.86
N LEU A 106 10.71 -9.62 -6.69
CA LEU A 106 10.84 -8.77 -5.51
C LEU A 106 12.12 -7.95 -5.62
N ASP A 107 11.97 -6.63 -5.46
CA ASP A 107 13.12 -5.74 -5.39
C ASP A 107 13.89 -6.00 -4.09
N PRO A 108 15.23 -6.03 -4.12
CA PRO A 108 16.03 -6.19 -2.90
C PRO A 108 15.68 -5.17 -1.81
N ALA A 109 15.25 -3.97 -2.18
CA ALA A 109 14.84 -2.97 -1.20
C ALA A 109 13.61 -3.40 -0.42
N LEU A 110 12.67 -4.12 -1.04
CA LEU A 110 11.52 -4.67 -0.35
C LEU A 110 11.95 -5.74 0.65
N LEU A 111 12.82 -6.64 0.23
CA LEU A 111 13.33 -7.68 1.11
C LEU A 111 14.05 -7.08 2.32
N SER A 112 14.84 -6.04 2.09
CA SER A 112 15.54 -5.33 3.16
C SER A 112 14.60 -4.69 4.15
N ALA A 113 13.50 -4.10 3.69
CA ALA A 113 12.53 -3.45 4.55
C ALA A 113 11.88 -4.44 5.52
N TRP A 114 11.47 -5.61 5.03
CA TRP A 114 10.86 -6.64 5.89
C TRP A 114 11.88 -7.25 6.83
N ARG A 115 13.10 -7.48 6.34
CA ARG A 115 14.18 -7.99 7.19
C ARG A 115 14.50 -7.02 8.33
N ALA A 116 14.60 -5.73 8.02
CA ALA A 116 14.88 -4.72 9.02
C ALA A 116 13.78 -4.63 10.08
N ALA A 117 12.55 -4.93 9.70
CA ALA A 117 11.41 -4.95 10.62
C ALA A 117 11.26 -6.28 11.37
N GLY A 118 12.16 -7.25 11.11
CA GLY A 118 12.12 -8.55 11.78
C GLY A 118 10.98 -9.45 11.34
N ALA A 119 10.47 -9.26 10.13
CA ALA A 119 9.33 -9.99 9.61
C ALA A 119 9.69 -10.85 8.40
N ALA A 120 8.85 -11.84 8.12
CA ALA A 120 8.99 -12.66 6.92
C ALA A 120 8.78 -11.80 5.67
N PRO A 121 9.55 -12.06 4.58
CA PRO A 121 9.42 -11.26 3.37
C PRO A 121 8.04 -11.40 2.73
N PRO A 122 7.65 -10.44 1.87
CA PRO A 122 6.42 -10.57 1.10
C PRO A 122 6.41 -11.86 0.28
N LYS A 123 5.22 -12.43 0.13
CA LYS A 123 5.02 -13.61 -0.71
C LYS A 123 4.58 -13.17 -2.10
N VAL A 124 5.03 -13.90 -3.10
CA VAL A 124 4.56 -13.70 -4.47
C VAL A 124 3.73 -14.92 -4.83
N ALA A 125 2.47 -14.67 -5.17
CA ALA A 125 1.56 -15.76 -5.55
C ALA A 125 1.99 -16.35 -6.90
N PRO A 126 1.92 -17.68 -7.07
CA PRO A 126 2.26 -18.33 -8.33
C PRO A 126 1.31 -17.92 -9.47
#